data_c39a6bb412144abc44f82a4ecd72c518
#
_entry.id   c39a6bb412144abc44f82a4ecd72c518
#
_cell.length_a   1.000
_cell.length_b   1.000
_cell.length_c   1.000
_cell.angle_alpha   90.00
_cell.angle_beta   90.00
_cell.angle_gamma   90.00
#
_symmetry.space_group_name_H-M   'P 1'
#
loop_
_entity.id
_entity.type
_entity.pdbx_description
1 polymer ?
#
loop_
_entity_poly.entity_id
_entity_poly.type
_entity_poly.pdbx_seq_one_letter_code
_entity_poly.pdbx_strand_id
1 'polypeptide(L)'
;MNHGSRHTDAPDTAPDATPSTDDAPISKTRRKQQMHALQALGERLVKLPAQQLARVPMPEDLAQAVHEARRTKSHEGLRRQMQYVGKLMRSVDASAIEQALAVDEERHQGAVHLMHRAERWRDGLLDGSLSLTDFIDEHPAAAQLGLPALLAQARREKTAGKPPRQQRQLYRLLHETLVEDWQPAAAPQADNEPA
;
A
#
# COMPACT_ATOMS: atom_id res chain seq x y z
N MET A 1 44.82 -67.04 32.05
CA MET A 1 45.98 -66.98 31.15
C MET A 1 45.56 -66.17 29.96
N ASN A 2 45.96 -65.07 29.91
CA ASN A 2 46.97 -64.36 29.14
C ASN A 2 46.42 -63.37 28.13
N HIS A 3 46.83 -62.17 28.40
CA HIS A 3 47.33 -61.08 27.52
C HIS A 3 46.34 -60.49 26.52
N GLY A 4 46.01 -59.24 26.55
CA GLY A 4 46.88 -58.07 26.63
C GLY A 4 47.13 -57.51 25.27
N SER A 5 46.53 -56.40 24.95
CA SER A 5 47.21 -55.33 24.24
C SER A 5 46.26 -54.10 24.07
N ARG A 6 46.70 -53.03 24.62
CA ARG A 6 46.18 -51.70 24.44
C ARG A 6 46.53 -51.25 23.03
N HIS A 7 45.57 -50.64 22.33
CA HIS A 7 45.89 -49.71 21.26
C HIS A 7 45.14 -48.40 21.51
N THR A 8 45.91 -47.44 21.87
CA THR A 8 45.53 -45.99 21.89
C THR A 8 45.63 -45.50 20.49
N ASP A 9 44.53 -44.97 19.97
CA ASP A 9 44.66 -44.04 18.86
C ASP A 9 43.71 -42.86 19.03
N ALA A 10 44.22 -41.71 18.66
CA ALA A 10 43.79 -40.37 18.97
C ALA A 10 42.49 -39.96 18.25
N PRO A 11 41.77 -38.92 18.71
CA PRO A 11 40.56 -38.43 18.10
C PRO A 11 40.90 -37.66 16.81
N ASP A 12 40.39 -38.13 15.69
CA ASP A 12 40.37 -37.40 14.44
C ASP A 12 39.23 -36.36 14.49
N THR A 13 39.62 -35.12 14.74
CA THR A 13 38.75 -33.95 14.80
C THR A 13 38.47 -33.50 13.35
N ALA A 14 37.47 -34.05 12.73
CA ALA A 14 36.91 -33.46 11.50
C ALA A 14 36.16 -32.17 11.84
N PRO A 15 36.37 -31.03 11.13
CA PRO A 15 35.62 -29.82 11.36
C PRO A 15 34.16 -30.03 10.95
N ASP A 16 33.30 -29.82 11.94
CA ASP A 16 31.85 -29.73 11.78
C ASP A 16 31.51 -28.60 10.79
N ALA A 17 31.27 -28.97 9.52
CA ALA A 17 30.74 -28.08 8.54
C ALA A 17 29.26 -27.92 8.86
N THR A 18 28.90 -26.89 9.61
CA THR A 18 27.53 -26.43 9.79
C THR A 18 26.97 -26.15 8.41
N PRO A 19 25.91 -26.84 7.97
CA PRO A 19 25.25 -26.52 6.72
C PRO A 19 24.60 -25.14 6.87
N SER A 20 24.95 -24.23 5.97
CA SER A 20 24.31 -22.92 5.82
C SER A 20 22.79 -23.06 5.82
N THR A 21 22.14 -22.32 6.70
CA THR A 21 20.70 -22.40 7.03
C THR A 21 19.76 -21.99 5.87
N ASP A 22 20.28 -21.71 4.69
CA ASP A 22 19.52 -21.15 3.56
C ASP A 22 18.98 -22.21 2.57
N ASP A 23 19.35 -23.48 2.72
CA ASP A 23 18.95 -24.55 1.78
C ASP A 23 18.08 -25.66 2.41
N ALA A 24 17.41 -25.34 3.51
CA ALA A 24 16.46 -26.28 4.10
C ALA A 24 15.21 -26.41 3.21
N PRO A 25 14.79 -27.64 2.83
CA PRO A 25 13.64 -27.84 1.95
C PRO A 25 12.39 -27.24 2.58
N ILE A 26 11.75 -26.31 1.84
CA ILE A 26 10.54 -25.61 2.27
C ILE A 26 9.49 -26.65 2.69
N SER A 27 9.03 -26.58 3.94
CA SER A 27 8.06 -27.54 4.48
C SER A 27 6.78 -27.55 3.65
N LYS A 28 6.07 -28.69 3.61
CA LYS A 28 4.79 -28.81 2.88
C LYS A 28 3.78 -27.74 3.31
N THR A 29 3.77 -27.37 4.59
CA THR A 29 2.91 -26.33 5.15
C THR A 29 3.27 -24.95 4.59
N ARG A 30 4.56 -24.61 4.55
CA ARG A 30 5.04 -23.32 4.01
C ARG A 30 4.73 -23.21 2.50
N ARG A 31 4.92 -24.30 1.74
CA ARG A 31 4.55 -24.32 0.32
C ARG A 31 3.04 -24.12 0.12
N LYS A 32 2.19 -24.73 0.95
CA LYS A 32 0.74 -24.54 0.91
C LYS A 32 0.37 -23.09 1.21
N GLN A 33 0.98 -22.49 2.22
CA GLN A 33 0.76 -21.07 2.57
C GLN A 33 1.16 -20.13 1.42
N GLN A 34 2.30 -20.36 0.79
CA GLN A 34 2.73 -19.58 -0.40
C GLN A 34 1.72 -19.67 -1.54
N MET A 35 1.22 -20.88 -1.81
CA MET A 35 0.21 -21.08 -2.85
C MET A 35 -1.09 -20.34 -2.56
N HIS A 36 -1.53 -20.34 -1.30
CA HIS A 36 -2.71 -19.57 -0.90
C HIS A 36 -2.47 -18.05 -0.99
N ALA A 37 -1.28 -17.56 -0.61
CA ALA A 37 -0.93 -16.15 -0.74
C ALA A 37 -0.95 -15.70 -2.21
N LEU A 38 -0.36 -16.45 -3.12
CA LEU A 38 -0.39 -16.18 -4.56
C LEU A 38 -1.81 -16.18 -5.14
N GLN A 39 -2.66 -17.11 -4.70
CA GLN A 39 -4.05 -17.15 -5.11
C GLN A 39 -4.81 -15.92 -4.60
N ALA A 40 -4.64 -15.55 -3.33
CA ALA A 40 -5.26 -14.37 -2.74
C ALA A 40 -4.80 -13.07 -3.44
N LEU A 41 -3.51 -12.99 -3.81
CA LEU A 41 -2.98 -11.88 -4.58
C LEU A 41 -3.62 -11.78 -5.97
N GLY A 42 -3.78 -12.90 -6.68
CA GLY A 42 -4.49 -12.96 -7.95
C GLY A 42 -5.97 -12.51 -7.83
N GLU A 43 -6.66 -12.93 -6.77
CA GLU A 43 -8.03 -12.48 -6.49
C GLU A 43 -8.10 -10.96 -6.19
N ARG A 44 -7.09 -10.43 -5.49
CA ARG A 44 -6.98 -8.98 -5.24
C ARG A 44 -6.82 -8.22 -6.54
N LEU A 45 -5.95 -8.67 -7.46
CA LEU A 45 -5.77 -8.05 -8.78
C LEU A 45 -7.07 -7.97 -9.58
N VAL A 46 -7.87 -9.02 -9.59
CA VAL A 46 -9.15 -9.04 -10.30
C VAL A 46 -10.16 -8.05 -9.71
N LYS A 47 -10.11 -7.78 -8.41
CA LYS A 47 -11.02 -6.86 -7.71
C LYS A 47 -10.57 -5.40 -7.74
N LEU A 48 -9.32 -5.10 -8.13
CA LEU A 48 -8.80 -3.73 -8.15
C LEU A 48 -9.60 -2.81 -9.10
N PRO A 49 -9.74 -1.51 -8.77
CA PRO A 49 -10.17 -0.51 -9.73
C PRO A 49 -9.26 -0.47 -10.95
N ALA A 50 -9.81 -0.14 -12.13
CA ALA A 50 -9.04 -0.17 -13.39
C ALA A 50 -7.81 0.75 -13.36
N GLN A 51 -7.91 1.91 -12.73
CA GLN A 51 -6.80 2.86 -12.61
C GLN A 51 -5.65 2.34 -11.71
N GLN A 52 -5.98 1.59 -10.67
CA GLN A 52 -5.00 0.97 -9.79
C GLN A 52 -4.32 -0.21 -10.51
N LEU A 53 -5.12 -1.06 -11.16
CA LEU A 53 -4.60 -2.21 -11.91
C LEU A 53 -3.60 -1.80 -13.01
N ALA A 54 -3.84 -0.66 -13.68
CA ALA A 54 -2.94 -0.14 -14.71
C ALA A 54 -1.54 0.25 -14.20
N ARG A 55 -1.37 0.42 -12.90
CA ARG A 55 -0.08 0.77 -12.26
C ARG A 55 0.69 -0.43 -11.75
N VAL A 56 0.05 -1.60 -11.70
CA VAL A 56 0.69 -2.81 -11.19
C VAL A 56 1.57 -3.42 -12.27
N PRO A 57 2.88 -3.59 -12.03
CA PRO A 57 3.76 -4.26 -12.98
C PRO A 57 3.40 -5.74 -13.06
N MET A 58 3.05 -6.22 -14.24
CA MET A 58 2.74 -7.64 -14.47
C MET A 58 3.02 -8.01 -15.92
N PRO A 59 3.38 -9.28 -16.20
CA PRO A 59 3.50 -9.79 -17.55
C PRO A 59 2.17 -9.70 -18.32
N GLU A 60 2.26 -9.59 -19.64
CA GLU A 60 1.10 -9.37 -20.49
C GLU A 60 0.07 -10.50 -20.41
N ASP A 61 0.53 -11.75 -20.31
CA ASP A 61 -0.34 -12.93 -20.15
C ASP A 61 -1.16 -12.89 -18.86
N LEU A 62 -0.55 -12.45 -17.74
CA LEU A 62 -1.25 -12.24 -16.48
C LEU A 62 -2.24 -11.07 -16.58
N ALA A 63 -1.84 -9.96 -17.17
CA ALA A 63 -2.71 -8.80 -17.36
C ALA A 63 -3.94 -9.17 -18.17
N GLN A 64 -3.77 -9.89 -19.29
CA GLN A 64 -4.85 -10.38 -20.12
C GLN A 64 -5.78 -11.33 -19.34
N ALA A 65 -5.22 -12.29 -18.59
CA ALA A 65 -6.01 -13.22 -17.78
C ALA A 65 -6.84 -12.50 -16.71
N VAL A 66 -6.28 -11.48 -16.05
CA VAL A 66 -6.99 -10.64 -15.07
C VAL A 66 -8.11 -9.86 -15.76
N HIS A 67 -7.87 -9.26 -16.92
CA HIS A 67 -8.91 -8.55 -17.68
C HIS A 67 -10.05 -9.47 -18.11
N GLU A 68 -9.76 -10.68 -18.57
CA GLU A 68 -10.79 -11.66 -18.94
C GLU A 68 -11.60 -12.10 -17.71
N ALA A 69 -10.96 -12.33 -16.55
CA ALA A 69 -11.65 -12.63 -15.30
C ALA A 69 -12.65 -11.53 -14.93
N ARG A 70 -12.27 -10.26 -15.06
CA ARG A 70 -13.12 -9.09 -14.77
C ARG A 70 -14.33 -8.97 -15.71
N ARG A 71 -14.23 -9.42 -16.95
CA ARG A 71 -15.29 -9.39 -17.95
C ARG A 71 -16.23 -10.57 -17.86
N THR A 72 -15.79 -11.67 -17.25
CA THR A 72 -16.53 -12.92 -17.16
C THR A 72 -17.70 -12.79 -16.20
N LYS A 73 -18.93 -12.91 -16.71
CA LYS A 73 -20.17 -12.77 -15.93
C LYS A 73 -20.65 -14.09 -15.32
N SER A 74 -20.35 -15.23 -15.97
CA SER A 74 -20.79 -16.52 -15.47
C SER A 74 -19.94 -16.99 -14.31
N HIS A 75 -20.56 -17.51 -13.27
CA HIS A 75 -19.86 -18.00 -12.07
C HIS A 75 -18.86 -19.11 -12.41
N GLU A 76 -19.24 -20.07 -13.25
CA GLU A 76 -18.36 -21.16 -13.64
C GLU A 76 -17.21 -20.69 -14.54
N GLY A 77 -17.47 -19.74 -15.46
CA GLY A 77 -16.42 -19.11 -16.27
C GLY A 77 -15.41 -18.36 -15.41
N LEU A 78 -15.91 -17.56 -14.45
CA LEU A 78 -15.05 -16.84 -13.51
C LEU A 78 -14.20 -17.81 -12.70
N ARG A 79 -14.76 -18.91 -12.19
CA ARG A 79 -14.02 -19.92 -11.45
C ARG A 79 -12.85 -20.49 -12.27
N ARG A 80 -13.10 -20.82 -13.55
CA ARG A 80 -12.04 -21.31 -14.45
C ARG A 80 -10.98 -20.26 -14.70
N GLN A 81 -11.40 -19.02 -14.95
CA GLN A 81 -10.48 -17.92 -15.19
C GLN A 81 -9.61 -17.62 -13.96
N MET A 82 -10.19 -17.67 -12.76
CA MET A 82 -9.44 -17.54 -11.51
C MET A 82 -8.42 -18.67 -11.28
N GLN A 83 -8.73 -19.90 -11.71
CA GLN A 83 -7.76 -20.98 -11.69
C GLN A 83 -6.58 -20.70 -12.64
N TYR A 84 -6.86 -20.12 -13.82
CA TYR A 84 -5.83 -19.74 -14.77
C TYR A 84 -4.95 -18.59 -14.26
N VAL A 85 -5.55 -17.52 -13.69
CA VAL A 85 -4.83 -16.45 -12.99
C VAL A 85 -3.94 -17.04 -11.90
N GLY A 86 -4.47 -17.93 -11.04
CA GLY A 86 -3.69 -18.60 -10.00
C GLY A 86 -2.53 -19.47 -10.54
N LYS A 87 -2.67 -20.03 -11.75
CA LYS A 87 -1.57 -20.74 -12.42
C LYS A 87 -0.47 -19.77 -12.83
N LEU A 88 -0.83 -18.64 -13.46
CA LEU A 88 0.13 -17.62 -13.92
C LEU A 88 0.85 -16.96 -12.75
N MET A 89 0.16 -16.72 -11.65
CA MET A 89 0.76 -16.13 -10.42
C MET A 89 1.94 -16.94 -9.85
N ARG A 90 2.10 -18.22 -10.22
CA ARG A 90 3.24 -19.04 -9.77
C ARG A 90 4.53 -18.75 -10.53
N SER A 91 4.44 -18.16 -11.70
CA SER A 91 5.57 -17.86 -12.59
C SER A 91 5.95 -16.38 -12.62
N VAL A 92 5.24 -15.53 -11.88
CA VAL A 92 5.53 -14.09 -11.83
C VAL A 92 6.24 -13.70 -10.53
N ASP A 93 6.93 -12.58 -10.57
CA ASP A 93 7.48 -11.95 -9.37
C ASP A 93 6.34 -11.33 -8.54
N ALA A 94 5.86 -12.09 -7.55
CA ALA A 94 4.81 -11.65 -6.66
C ALA A 94 5.25 -10.44 -5.81
N SER A 95 6.55 -10.30 -5.51
CA SER A 95 7.04 -9.22 -4.66
C SER A 95 6.91 -7.86 -5.33
N ALA A 96 7.18 -7.76 -6.63
CA ALA A 96 6.97 -6.52 -7.38
C ALA A 96 5.49 -6.10 -7.43
N ILE A 97 4.59 -7.08 -7.56
CA ILE A 97 3.14 -6.84 -7.50
C ILE A 97 2.73 -6.36 -6.11
N GLU A 98 3.18 -7.04 -5.05
CA GLU A 98 2.87 -6.68 -3.65
C GLU A 98 3.38 -5.30 -3.30
N GLN A 99 4.59 -4.93 -3.71
CA GLN A 99 5.16 -3.60 -3.53
C GLN A 99 4.33 -2.51 -4.22
N ALA A 100 3.94 -2.75 -5.48
CA ALA A 100 3.10 -1.81 -6.21
C ALA A 100 1.74 -1.60 -5.53
N LEU A 101 1.14 -2.68 -5.02
CA LEU A 101 -0.12 -2.62 -4.28
C LEU A 101 0.03 -1.92 -2.92
N ALA A 102 1.16 -2.10 -2.23
CA ALA A 102 1.44 -1.41 -0.97
C ALA A 102 1.60 0.10 -1.18
N VAL A 103 2.34 0.52 -2.20
CA VAL A 103 2.49 1.94 -2.58
C VAL A 103 1.14 2.58 -2.94
N ASP A 104 0.28 1.86 -3.66
CA ASP A 104 -1.04 2.39 -4.04
C ASP A 104 -1.97 2.49 -2.83
N GLU A 105 -1.92 1.53 -1.91
CA GLU A 105 -2.65 1.55 -0.65
C GLU A 105 -2.21 2.71 0.24
N GLU A 106 -0.91 2.94 0.38
CA GLU A 106 -0.36 4.08 1.13
C GLU A 106 -0.81 5.42 0.56
N ARG A 107 -0.80 5.57 -0.78
CA ARG A 107 -1.34 6.76 -1.45
C ARG A 107 -2.82 6.96 -1.17
N HIS A 108 -3.59 5.89 -1.20
CA HIS A 108 -5.01 5.95 -0.92
C HIS A 108 -5.29 6.37 0.53
N GLN A 109 -4.59 5.77 1.48
CA GLN A 109 -4.69 6.13 2.91
C GLN A 109 -4.26 7.57 3.15
N GLY A 110 -3.17 8.02 2.51
CA GLY A 110 -2.74 9.41 2.54
C GLY A 110 -3.82 10.37 2.03
N ALA A 111 -4.43 10.09 0.89
CA ALA A 111 -5.50 10.91 0.33
C ALA A 111 -6.73 10.99 1.25
N VAL A 112 -7.14 9.86 1.84
CA VAL A 112 -8.24 9.80 2.82
C VAL A 112 -7.90 10.61 4.08
N HIS A 113 -6.65 10.49 4.57
CA HIS A 113 -6.18 11.26 5.72
C HIS A 113 -6.23 12.77 5.46
N LEU A 114 -5.78 13.23 4.29
CA LEU A 114 -5.84 14.63 3.90
C LEU A 114 -7.28 15.15 3.80
N MET A 115 -8.18 14.36 3.23
CA MET A 115 -9.60 14.67 3.16
C MET A 115 -10.19 14.88 4.56
N HIS A 116 -9.98 13.94 5.49
CA HIS A 116 -10.47 14.08 6.87
C HIS A 116 -9.79 15.22 7.63
N ARG A 117 -8.52 15.53 7.33
CA ARG A 117 -7.83 16.68 7.91
C ARG A 117 -8.44 17.99 7.43
N ALA A 118 -8.76 18.10 6.14
CA ALA A 118 -9.44 19.27 5.59
C ALA A 118 -10.86 19.45 6.13
N GLU A 119 -11.61 18.38 6.31
CA GLU A 119 -12.93 18.39 6.94
C GLU A 119 -12.84 18.90 8.38
N ARG A 120 -11.90 18.40 9.16
CA ARG A 120 -11.67 18.81 10.55
C ARG A 120 -11.30 20.27 10.66
N TRP A 121 -10.41 20.77 9.79
CA TRP A 121 -10.07 22.17 9.70
C TRP A 121 -11.27 23.04 9.33
N ARG A 122 -12.02 22.65 8.30
CA ARG A 122 -13.24 23.38 7.90
C ARG A 122 -14.23 23.50 9.06
N ASP A 123 -14.54 22.39 9.70
CA ASP A 123 -15.54 22.34 10.75
C ASP A 123 -15.11 23.12 11.99
N GLY A 124 -13.85 22.96 12.42
CA GLY A 124 -13.29 23.69 13.54
C GLY A 124 -13.14 25.20 13.28
N LEU A 125 -12.82 25.59 12.05
CA LEU A 125 -12.83 27.01 11.64
C LEU A 125 -14.26 27.57 11.64
N LEU A 126 -15.25 26.80 11.21
CA LEU A 126 -16.65 27.25 11.16
C LEU A 126 -17.30 27.38 12.53
N ASP A 127 -16.97 26.51 13.48
CA ASP A 127 -17.51 26.55 14.84
C ASP A 127 -16.64 27.35 15.82
N GLY A 128 -15.41 27.68 15.43
CA GLY A 128 -14.49 28.49 16.25
C GLY A 128 -13.62 27.67 17.20
N SER A 129 -13.65 26.37 17.13
CA SER A 129 -12.78 25.47 17.93
C SER A 129 -11.34 25.44 17.43
N LEU A 130 -11.11 25.82 16.17
CA LEU A 130 -9.78 25.98 15.58
C LEU A 130 -9.56 27.40 15.09
N SER A 131 -8.32 27.87 15.15
CA SER A 131 -7.89 29.19 14.69
C SER A 131 -7.38 29.17 13.26
N LEU A 132 -7.76 30.14 12.45
CA LEU A 132 -7.19 30.32 11.12
C LEU A 132 -5.70 30.67 11.16
N THR A 133 -5.27 31.36 12.23
CA THR A 133 -3.85 31.68 12.44
C THR A 133 -3.04 30.40 12.56
N ASP A 134 -3.51 29.41 13.34
CA ASP A 134 -2.81 28.15 13.52
C ASP A 134 -2.68 27.39 12.18
N PHE A 135 -3.72 27.43 11.33
CA PHE A 135 -3.65 26.86 9.99
C PHE A 135 -2.62 27.54 9.10
N ILE A 136 -2.55 28.90 9.15
CA ILE A 136 -1.58 29.66 8.34
C ILE A 136 -0.16 29.47 8.85
N ASP A 137 0.03 29.33 10.16
CA ASP A 137 1.34 29.07 10.77
C ASP A 137 1.87 27.68 10.38
N GLU A 138 0.97 26.68 10.32
CA GLU A 138 1.31 25.35 9.80
C GLU A 138 1.53 25.33 8.27
N HIS A 139 0.79 26.19 7.52
CA HIS A 139 0.74 26.23 6.06
C HIS A 139 0.91 27.67 5.54
N PRO A 140 2.13 28.23 5.52
CA PRO A 140 2.35 29.65 5.19
C PRO A 140 1.85 30.10 3.81
N ALA A 141 1.84 29.20 2.82
CA ALA A 141 1.29 29.46 1.48
C ALA A 141 -0.20 29.86 1.53
N ALA A 142 -0.94 29.39 2.53
CA ALA A 142 -2.35 29.68 2.72
C ALA A 142 -2.65 31.15 3.04
N ALA A 143 -1.67 31.93 3.51
CA ALA A 143 -1.83 33.34 3.82
C ALA A 143 -2.32 34.18 2.63
N GLN A 144 -1.98 33.78 1.41
CA GLN A 144 -2.31 34.51 0.17
C GLN A 144 -3.66 34.09 -0.44
N LEU A 145 -4.33 33.06 0.10
CA LEU A 145 -5.56 32.49 -0.47
C LEU A 145 -6.85 33.22 -0.08
N GLY A 146 -6.76 34.33 0.63
CA GLY A 146 -7.95 35.11 1.04
C GLY A 146 -8.87 34.38 2.02
N LEU A 147 -8.36 33.40 2.76
CA LEU A 147 -9.10 32.56 3.71
C LEU A 147 -9.89 33.35 4.77
N PRO A 148 -9.40 34.53 5.33
CA PRO A 148 -10.15 35.26 6.32
C PRO A 148 -11.51 35.77 5.81
N ALA A 149 -11.53 36.32 4.59
CA ALA A 149 -12.77 36.80 3.97
C ALA A 149 -13.73 35.67 3.65
N LEU A 150 -13.20 34.57 3.13
CA LEU A 150 -13.96 33.36 2.79
C LEU A 150 -14.57 32.73 4.04
N LEU A 151 -13.80 32.62 5.14
CA LEU A 151 -14.28 32.06 6.40
C LEU A 151 -15.42 32.90 6.98
N ALA A 152 -15.30 34.25 6.93
CA ALA A 152 -16.38 35.16 7.38
C ALA A 152 -17.66 34.95 6.56
N GLN A 153 -17.55 34.75 5.24
CA GLN A 153 -18.71 34.47 4.39
C GLN A 153 -19.30 33.10 4.69
N ALA A 154 -18.47 32.03 4.85
CA ALA A 154 -18.89 30.67 5.15
C ALA A 154 -19.64 30.60 6.52
N ARG A 155 -19.17 31.34 7.53
CA ARG A 155 -19.86 31.45 8.84
C ARG A 155 -21.22 32.13 8.72
N ARG A 156 -21.32 33.22 7.94
CA ARG A 156 -22.61 33.89 7.66
C ARG A 156 -23.59 32.99 6.92
N GLU A 157 -23.08 32.23 5.94
CA GLU A 157 -23.86 31.25 5.17
C GLU A 157 -24.41 30.14 6.10
N LYS A 158 -23.57 29.60 7.00
CA LYS A 158 -23.95 28.60 8.00
C LYS A 158 -25.03 29.14 8.96
N THR A 159 -24.84 30.33 9.51
CA THR A 159 -25.79 30.96 10.45
C THR A 159 -27.13 31.27 9.76
N ALA A 160 -27.12 31.67 8.49
CA ALA A 160 -28.32 31.97 7.72
C ALA A 160 -29.05 30.74 7.15
N GLY A 161 -28.55 29.53 7.38
CA GLY A 161 -29.11 28.29 6.83
C GLY A 161 -29.10 28.23 5.29
N LYS A 162 -28.19 28.98 4.65
CA LYS A 162 -28.09 29.01 3.18
C LYS A 162 -27.35 27.79 2.64
N PRO A 163 -27.52 27.45 1.32
CA PRO A 163 -26.75 26.39 0.70
C PRO A 163 -25.24 26.59 0.87
N PRO A 164 -24.45 25.55 1.23
CA PRO A 164 -23.07 25.68 1.72
C PRO A 164 -22.06 25.91 0.57
N ARG A 165 -22.16 27.00 -0.17
CA ARG A 165 -21.27 27.34 -1.29
C ARG A 165 -19.89 27.75 -0.79
N GLN A 166 -19.86 28.71 0.14
CA GLN A 166 -18.60 29.22 0.70
C GLN A 166 -17.92 28.18 1.59
N GLN A 167 -18.71 27.38 2.31
CA GLN A 167 -18.17 26.25 3.09
C GLN A 167 -17.48 25.21 2.20
N ARG A 168 -18.04 24.90 1.01
CA ARG A 168 -17.40 23.99 0.02
C ARG A 168 -16.13 24.61 -0.56
N GLN A 169 -16.14 25.92 -0.82
CA GLN A 169 -14.95 26.60 -1.32
C GLN A 169 -13.85 26.64 -0.26
N LEU A 170 -14.19 26.91 1.00
CA LEU A 170 -13.27 26.85 2.12
C LEU A 170 -12.65 25.46 2.22
N TYR A 171 -13.46 24.39 2.22
CA TYR A 171 -12.96 23.03 2.22
C TYR A 171 -11.97 22.75 1.07
N ARG A 172 -12.31 23.20 -0.15
CA ARG A 172 -11.46 22.99 -1.32
C ARG A 172 -10.09 23.61 -1.14
N LEU A 173 -10.02 24.89 -0.74
CA LEU A 173 -8.75 25.58 -0.53
C LEU A 173 -7.93 24.94 0.60
N LEU A 174 -8.56 24.58 1.72
CA LEU A 174 -7.90 23.88 2.81
C LEU A 174 -7.33 22.53 2.32
N HIS A 175 -8.11 21.77 1.57
CA HIS A 175 -7.68 20.48 1.04
C HIS A 175 -6.54 20.62 0.02
N GLU A 176 -6.64 21.58 -0.92
CA GLU A 176 -5.60 21.87 -1.90
C GLU A 176 -4.27 22.22 -1.20
N THR A 177 -4.30 23.11 -0.20
CA THR A 177 -3.11 23.44 0.61
C THR A 177 -2.51 22.21 1.28
N LEU A 178 -3.34 21.38 1.91
CA LEU A 178 -2.87 20.15 2.57
C LEU A 178 -2.28 19.14 1.59
N VAL A 179 -2.79 19.07 0.35
CA VAL A 179 -2.26 18.21 -0.71
C VAL A 179 -0.93 18.73 -1.24
N GLU A 180 -0.79 20.05 -1.42
CA GLU A 180 0.46 20.68 -1.88
C GLU A 180 1.61 20.48 -0.87
N ASP A 181 1.29 20.57 0.43
CA ASP A 181 2.27 20.35 1.50
C ASP A 181 2.55 18.87 1.79
N TRP A 182 1.69 17.96 1.29
CA TRP A 182 1.85 16.55 1.54
C TRP A 182 2.89 15.93 0.61
N GLN A 183 4.02 15.52 1.19
CA GLN A 183 4.98 14.66 0.50
C GLN A 183 4.74 13.21 0.95
N PRO A 184 4.33 12.30 0.04
CA PRO A 184 4.32 10.88 0.37
C PRO A 184 5.72 10.47 0.80
N ALA A 185 5.82 9.64 1.83
CA ALA A 185 7.11 9.07 2.23
C ALA A 185 7.80 8.52 0.98
N ALA A 186 9.02 8.97 0.72
CA ALA A 186 9.80 8.51 -0.44
C ALA A 186 9.84 6.98 -0.40
N ALA A 187 9.41 6.34 -1.49
CA ALA A 187 9.59 4.91 -1.63
C ALA A 187 11.05 4.58 -1.30
N PRO A 188 11.35 3.52 -0.50
CA PRO A 188 12.71 3.14 -0.23
C PRO A 188 13.42 2.99 -1.58
N GLN A 189 14.42 3.83 -1.79
CA GLN A 189 15.29 3.71 -2.96
C GLN A 189 15.93 2.34 -2.84
N ALA A 190 15.68 1.47 -3.82
CA ALA A 190 16.44 0.25 -3.95
C ALA A 190 17.90 0.68 -4.06
N ASP A 191 18.69 0.35 -3.04
CA ASP A 191 20.13 0.58 -3.04
C ASP A 191 20.68 -0.12 -4.28
N ASN A 192 20.89 0.68 -5.30
CA ASN A 192 21.60 0.26 -6.51
C ASN A 192 23.09 0.35 -6.18
N GLU A 193 23.60 -0.66 -5.47
CA GLU A 193 25.02 -0.82 -5.22
C GLU A 193 25.67 -1.20 -6.55
N PRO A 194 26.58 -0.36 -7.10
CA PRO A 194 27.30 -0.72 -8.31
C PRO A 194 28.36 -1.78 -7.95
N ALA A 195 28.31 -2.90 -8.64
CA ALA A 195 29.33 -3.95 -8.61
C ALA A 195 30.66 -3.48 -9.22
#